data_5a3548e9a655552e8676f2b0cc7c8872
#
_entry.id   5a3548e9a655552e8676f2b0cc7c8872
#
_cell.length_a   1.000
_cell.length_b   1.000
_cell.length_c   1.000
_cell.angle_alpha   90.00
_cell.angle_beta   90.00
_cell.angle_gamma   90.00
#
_symmetry.space_group_name_H-M   'P 1'
#
loop_
_entity.id
_entity.type
_entity.pdbx_description
1 polymer ?
#
loop_
_entity_poly.entity_id
_entity_poly.type
_entity_poly.pdbx_seq_one_letter_code
_entity_poly.pdbx_strand_id
1 'polypeptide(L)'
;MPNHITIAPRIETDRLILREFRRSDFDTFAAMSADPAVARFTGGVITDRAVAWEKFCRSPGWWSLLGYGLWIVEEKDSGRYVGNLGFGNFERDIDPPLPDIPEGAWVLD
;
A
#
# COMPACT_ATOMS: atom_id res chain seq x y z
N MET A 1 27.26 4.67 7.17
CA MET A 1 25.83 4.92 7.14
C MET A 1 25.11 3.78 6.46
N PRO A 2 24.21 3.15 7.11
CA PRO A 2 23.40 2.14 6.43
C PRO A 2 22.58 2.79 5.32
N ASN A 3 22.54 2.15 4.16
CA ASN A 3 21.73 2.61 3.04
C ASN A 3 20.30 2.08 3.20
N HIS A 4 19.70 2.44 4.33
CA HIS A 4 18.33 2.02 4.62
C HIS A 4 17.34 2.91 3.88
N ILE A 5 16.51 2.31 3.03
CA ILE A 5 15.46 3.03 2.33
C ILE A 5 14.30 3.22 3.28
N THR A 6 13.97 4.46 3.60
CA THR A 6 12.89 4.81 4.53
C THR A 6 11.67 5.37 3.84
N ILE A 7 11.77 5.68 2.57
CA ILE A 7 10.68 6.20 1.74
C ILE A 7 10.65 5.38 0.46
N ALA A 8 9.47 5.07 -0.04
CA ALA A 8 9.31 4.32 -1.27
C ALA A 8 10.04 5.01 -2.43
N PRO A 9 10.96 4.32 -3.10
CA PRO A 9 11.62 4.91 -4.27
C PRO A 9 10.64 5.04 -5.44
N ARG A 10 10.80 6.08 -6.24
CA ARG A 10 9.98 6.28 -7.42
C ARG A 10 10.42 5.33 -8.53
N ILE A 11 9.49 4.57 -9.07
CA ILE A 11 9.74 3.64 -10.18
C ILE A 11 8.81 4.02 -11.32
N GLU A 12 9.36 4.16 -12.52
CA GLU A 12 8.57 4.44 -13.71
C GLU A 12 8.65 3.27 -14.67
N THR A 13 7.51 2.89 -15.21
CA THR A 13 7.38 1.96 -16.32
C THR A 13 6.87 2.74 -17.54
N ASP A 14 6.57 2.04 -18.63
CA ASP A 14 6.03 2.71 -19.83
C ASP A 14 4.72 3.44 -19.58
N ARG A 15 3.88 2.92 -18.68
CA ARG A 15 2.53 3.43 -18.45
C ARG A 15 2.27 3.87 -17.02
N LEU A 16 3.07 3.42 -16.07
CA LEU A 16 2.78 3.58 -14.65
C LEU A 16 3.92 4.26 -13.93
N ILE A 17 3.56 4.96 -12.87
CA ILE A 17 4.50 5.51 -11.89
C ILE A 17 4.16 4.87 -10.55
N LEU A 18 5.16 4.27 -9.92
CA LEU A 18 5.07 3.77 -8.56
C LEU A 18 5.78 4.79 -7.68
N ARG A 19 5.08 5.29 -6.68
CA ARG A 19 5.61 6.35 -5.82
C ARG A 19 5.17 6.19 -4.37
N GLU A 20 5.72 7.02 -3.50
CA GLU A 20 5.37 7.03 -2.08
C GLU A 20 3.90 7.41 -1.87
N PHE A 21 3.35 6.96 -0.75
CA PHE A 21 2.05 7.42 -0.27
C PHE A 21 2.16 8.89 0.14
N ARG A 22 1.17 9.69 -0.21
CA ARG A 22 1.05 11.09 0.18
C ARG A 22 -0.27 11.29 0.90
N ARG A 23 -0.30 12.25 1.81
CA ARG A 23 -1.55 12.55 2.52
C ARG A 23 -2.72 12.83 1.56
N SER A 24 -2.43 13.47 0.44
CA SER A 24 -3.44 13.77 -0.57
C SER A 24 -4.05 12.55 -1.24
N ASP A 25 -3.47 11.38 -1.09
CA ASP A 25 -3.99 10.12 -1.64
C ASP A 25 -5.07 9.49 -0.76
N PHE A 26 -5.21 9.95 0.48
CA PHE A 26 -6.03 9.25 1.45
C PHE A 26 -7.50 9.17 1.07
N ASP A 27 -8.08 10.24 0.56
CA ASP A 27 -9.50 10.23 0.20
C ASP A 27 -9.79 9.16 -0.87
N THR A 28 -8.93 9.04 -1.87
CA THR A 28 -9.06 7.99 -2.88
C THR A 28 -8.84 6.60 -2.28
N PHE A 29 -7.83 6.46 -1.43
CA PHE A 29 -7.58 5.19 -0.73
C PHE A 29 -8.79 4.76 0.09
N ALA A 30 -9.38 5.68 0.85
CA ALA A 30 -10.55 5.39 1.68
C ALA A 30 -11.76 5.01 0.81
N ALA A 31 -11.97 5.70 -0.31
CA ALA A 31 -13.05 5.38 -1.24
C ALA A 31 -12.88 3.98 -1.84
N MET A 32 -11.67 3.61 -2.24
CA MET A 32 -11.38 2.26 -2.75
C MET A 32 -11.60 1.19 -1.68
N SER A 33 -11.21 1.48 -0.45
CA SER A 33 -11.41 0.55 0.67
C SER A 33 -12.88 0.31 0.99
N ALA A 34 -13.73 1.27 0.68
CA ALA A 34 -15.18 1.18 0.88
C ALA A 34 -15.92 0.59 -0.33
N ASP A 35 -15.25 0.43 -1.46
CA ASP A 35 -15.85 -0.09 -2.68
C ASP A 35 -15.86 -1.62 -2.66
N PRO A 36 -17.06 -2.27 -2.69
CA PRO A 36 -17.12 -3.73 -2.65
C PRO A 36 -16.42 -4.40 -3.84
N ALA A 37 -16.41 -3.77 -5.00
CA ALA A 37 -15.76 -4.32 -6.19
C ALA A 37 -14.25 -4.43 -6.03
N VAL A 38 -13.64 -3.51 -5.28
CA VAL A 38 -12.20 -3.51 -4.97
C VAL A 38 -11.92 -4.33 -3.72
N ALA A 39 -12.68 -4.10 -2.66
CA ALA A 39 -12.41 -4.65 -1.34
C ALA A 39 -12.57 -6.17 -1.25
N ARG A 40 -13.28 -6.78 -2.19
CA ARG A 40 -13.44 -8.24 -2.22
C ARG A 40 -12.10 -9.00 -2.30
N PHE A 41 -11.05 -8.34 -2.78
CA PHE A 41 -9.72 -8.93 -2.90
C PHE A 41 -8.81 -8.61 -1.70
N THR A 42 -9.31 -7.83 -0.74
CA THR A 42 -8.48 -7.31 0.36
C THR A 42 -9.01 -7.65 1.75
N GLY A 43 -9.95 -8.61 1.83
CA GLY A 43 -10.48 -9.03 3.11
C GLY A 43 -11.79 -8.36 3.52
N GLY A 44 -12.34 -7.50 2.67
CA GLY A 44 -13.65 -6.92 2.89
C GLY A 44 -13.68 -5.40 2.89
N VAL A 45 -14.89 -4.87 2.90
CA VAL A 45 -15.16 -3.43 2.84
C VAL A 45 -14.78 -2.77 4.17
N ILE A 46 -14.10 -1.63 4.07
CA ILE A 46 -13.79 -0.77 5.22
C ILE A 46 -14.51 0.55 5.01
N THR A 47 -15.52 0.82 5.82
CA THR A 47 -16.30 2.06 5.74
C THR A 47 -15.96 3.04 6.86
N ASP A 48 -15.31 2.57 7.92
CA ASP A 48 -14.84 3.43 9.00
C ASP A 48 -13.58 4.17 8.56
N ARG A 49 -13.67 5.48 8.49
CA ARG A 49 -12.58 6.32 8.01
C ARG A 49 -11.35 6.25 8.91
N ALA A 50 -11.52 6.08 10.21
CA ALA A 50 -10.40 5.93 11.14
C ALA A 50 -9.65 4.63 10.91
N VAL A 51 -10.37 3.55 10.62
CA VAL A 51 -9.75 2.26 10.29
C VAL A 51 -9.00 2.35 8.96
N ALA A 52 -9.58 3.00 7.97
CA ALA A 52 -8.92 3.22 6.68
C ALA A 52 -7.64 4.05 6.85
N TRP A 53 -7.67 5.05 7.72
CA TRP A 53 -6.50 5.88 8.02
C TRP A 53 -5.36 5.06 8.63
N GLU A 54 -5.65 4.20 9.59
CA GLU A 54 -4.65 3.32 10.19
C GLU A 54 -4.02 2.41 9.14
N LYS A 55 -4.85 1.85 8.27
CA LYS A 55 -4.39 0.98 7.20
C LYS A 55 -3.54 1.74 6.18
N PHE A 56 -3.94 2.97 5.86
CA PHE A 56 -3.20 3.83 4.96
C PHE A 56 -1.80 4.15 5.50
N CYS A 57 -1.69 4.42 6.79
CA CYS A 57 -0.42 4.78 7.41
C CYS A 57 0.54 3.61 7.59
N ARG A 58 0.10 2.38 7.41
CA ARG A 58 0.98 1.20 7.55
C ARG A 58 2.15 1.24 6.58
N SER A 59 1.89 1.56 5.31
CA SER A 59 2.92 1.48 4.30
C SER A 59 4.07 2.46 4.54
N PRO A 60 3.81 3.75 4.80
CA PRO A 60 4.90 4.65 5.19
C PRO A 60 5.65 4.16 6.42
N GLY A 61 4.95 3.59 7.40
CA GLY A 61 5.56 3.02 8.58
C GLY A 61 6.48 1.83 8.24
N TRP A 62 6.05 0.94 7.38
CA TRP A 62 6.88 -0.18 6.93
C TRP A 62 8.15 0.31 6.24
N TRP A 63 8.04 1.28 5.32
CA TRP A 63 9.21 1.84 4.65
C TRP A 63 10.20 2.41 5.66
N SER A 64 9.70 3.16 6.64
CA SER A 64 10.54 3.76 7.67
C SER A 64 11.23 2.73 8.56
N LEU A 65 10.52 1.69 8.96
CA LEU A 65 11.01 0.71 9.93
C LEU A 65 11.71 -0.49 9.29
N LEU A 66 11.26 -0.91 8.12
CA LEU A 66 11.66 -2.19 7.53
C LEU A 66 12.42 -2.03 6.21
N GLY A 67 12.33 -0.87 5.55
CA GLY A 67 12.96 -0.65 4.27
C GLY A 67 12.19 -1.23 3.09
N TYR A 68 10.94 -1.62 3.29
CA TYR A 68 10.01 -2.03 2.22
C TYR A 68 8.58 -1.65 2.59
N GLY A 69 7.68 -1.70 1.63
CA GLY A 69 6.28 -1.38 1.83
C GLY A 69 5.53 -1.35 0.50
N LEU A 70 4.46 -0.60 0.47
CA LEU A 70 3.64 -0.46 -0.72
C LEU A 70 3.97 0.83 -1.46
N TRP A 71 3.66 0.85 -2.75
CA TRP A 71 3.69 2.05 -3.59
C TRP A 71 2.26 2.42 -3.95
N ILE A 72 2.01 3.72 -4.11
CA ILE A 72 0.87 4.20 -4.88
C ILE A 72 1.21 4.01 -6.35
N VAL A 73 0.25 3.53 -7.12
CA VAL A 73 0.38 3.37 -8.56
C VAL A 73 -0.49 4.40 -9.25
N GLU A 74 0.11 5.23 -10.10
CA GLU A 74 -0.67 6.15 -10.92
C GLU A 74 -0.39 5.93 -12.39
N GLU A 75 -1.40 6.23 -13.20
CA GLU A 75 -1.28 6.17 -14.64
C GLU A 75 -0.47 7.37 -15.12
N LYS A 76 0.56 7.10 -15.91
CA LYS A 76 1.55 8.11 -16.28
C LYS A 76 0.94 9.25 -17.12
N ASP A 77 0.08 8.91 -18.06
CA ASP A 77 -0.50 9.89 -18.97
C ASP A 77 -1.50 10.82 -18.31
N SER A 78 -2.29 10.32 -17.38
CA SER A 78 -3.38 11.07 -16.75
C SER A 78 -3.08 11.54 -15.34
N GLY A 79 -2.08 10.95 -14.69
CA GLY A 79 -1.81 11.17 -13.28
C GLY A 79 -2.86 10.51 -12.35
N ARG A 80 -3.72 9.65 -12.89
CA ARG A 80 -4.80 9.03 -12.14
C ARG A 80 -4.26 7.97 -11.18
N TYR A 81 -4.70 8.04 -9.94
CA TYR A 81 -4.46 6.99 -8.95
C TYR A 81 -5.20 5.73 -9.39
N VAL A 82 -4.49 4.64 -9.63
CA VAL A 82 -5.08 3.38 -10.06
C VAL A 82 -5.02 2.28 -9.01
N GLY A 83 -4.26 2.48 -7.95
CA GLY A 83 -4.20 1.50 -6.88
C GLY A 83 -2.91 1.57 -6.08
N ASN A 84 -2.61 0.49 -5.39
CA ASN A 84 -1.37 0.34 -4.67
C ASN A 84 -0.89 -1.11 -4.75
N LEU A 85 0.41 -1.30 -4.68
CA LEU A 85 1.02 -2.63 -4.68
C LEU A 85 2.37 -2.58 -3.97
N GLY A 86 2.86 -3.74 -3.59
CA GLY A 86 4.17 -3.88 -2.98
C GLY A 86 4.22 -5.04 -2.01
N PHE A 87 4.96 -4.83 -0.93
CA PHE A 87 5.19 -5.85 0.09
C PHE A 87 4.78 -5.31 1.46
N GLY A 88 4.24 -6.17 2.29
CA GLY A 88 3.85 -5.80 3.64
C GLY A 88 4.30 -6.84 4.65
N ASN A 89 4.34 -6.45 5.90
CA ASN A 89 4.56 -7.35 7.03
C ASN A 89 3.33 -7.22 7.94
N PHE A 90 2.49 -8.24 7.94
CA PHE A 90 1.21 -8.19 8.64
C PHE A 90 1.26 -8.84 10.03
N GLU A 91 2.43 -9.35 10.44
CA GLU A 91 2.62 -10.01 11.74
C GLU A 91 1.48 -10.99 12.04
N ARG A 92 1.22 -11.85 11.07
CA ARG A 92 0.10 -12.78 11.16
C ARG A 92 0.32 -13.80 12.27
N ASP A 93 -0.71 -14.01 13.07
CA ASP A 93 -0.72 -15.02 14.12
C ASP A 93 -1.09 -16.37 13.51
N ILE A 94 -0.08 -17.12 13.12
CA ILE A 94 -0.21 -18.42 12.46
C ILE A 94 0.61 -19.45 13.24
N ASP A 95 0.08 -20.67 13.40
CA ASP A 95 0.77 -21.78 14.05
C ASP A 95 1.00 -22.91 13.03
N PRO A 96 2.26 -23.25 12.65
CA PRO A 96 3.48 -22.59 13.13
C PRO A 96 3.65 -21.19 12.54
N PRO A 97 4.38 -20.31 13.24
CA PRO A 97 4.60 -18.95 12.73
C PRO A 97 5.31 -18.96 11.39
N LEU A 98 4.89 -18.05 10.50
CA LEU A 98 5.60 -17.85 9.25
C LEU A 98 6.95 -17.16 9.51
N PRO A 99 7.96 -17.42 8.64
CA PRO A 99 9.19 -16.64 8.68
C PRO A 99 8.88 -15.15 8.52
N ASP A 100 9.76 -14.30 9.05
CA ASP A 100 9.65 -12.85 8.91
C ASP A 100 10.08 -12.43 7.51
N ILE A 101 9.21 -12.66 6.53
CA ILE A 101 9.42 -12.31 5.13
C ILE A 101 8.30 -11.38 4.67
N PRO A 102 8.59 -10.47 3.72
CA PRO A 102 7.54 -9.62 3.17
C PRO A 102 6.48 -10.42 2.42
N GLU A 103 5.23 -10.01 2.57
CA GLU A 103 4.12 -10.55 1.80
C GLU A 103 3.79 -9.61 0.65
N GLY A 104 3.61 -10.15 -0.56
CA GLY A 104 3.12 -9.38 -1.69
C GLY A 104 1.67 -8.95 -1.47
N ALA A 105 1.39 -7.71 -1.84
CA ALA A 105 0.04 -7.15 -1.71
C ALA A 105 -0.24 -6.20 -2.87
N TRP A 106 -1.49 -6.18 -3.33
CA TRP A 106 -1.91 -5.25 -4.37
C TRP A 106 -3.40 -4.96 -4.26
N VAL A 107 -3.78 -3.74 -4.61
CA VAL A 107 -5.16 -3.30 -4.78
C VAL A 107 -5.16 -2.42 -6.02
N LEU A 108 -5.90 -2.80 -7.04
CA LEU A 108 -5.98 -2.05 -8.29
C LEU A 108 -7.43 -1.75 -8.64
N ASP A 109 -7.64 -0.54 -9.11
CA ASP A 109 -8.94 -0.09 -9.61
C ASP A 109 -9.08 -0.42 -11.10
#